data_05cb13efb61c5e90bffa6510b596db74
#
_entry.id   05cb13efb61c5e90bffa6510b596db74
#
_cell.length_a   1.000
_cell.length_b   1.000
_cell.length_c   1.000
_cell.angle_alpha   90.00
_cell.angle_beta   90.00
_cell.angle_gamma   90.00
#
_symmetry.space_group_name_H-M   'P 1'
#
loop_
_entity.id
_entity.type
_entity.pdbx_description
1 polymer ?
#
loop_
_entity_poly.entity_id
_entity_poly.type
_entity_poly.pdbx_seq_one_letter_code
_entity_poly.pdbx_strand_id
1 'polypeptide(L)'
;YEILKRFDVKDGLSINLLQEAGIKVVLISGGESTSAESRANQLGIQYRFFKVKNKYQELKNFQKEKNIPLSKCAYVGDDINDIVVRPLVSLLFTPSNAVKSLVTVSDLRLKNAGGYGAIRELSERILISKGLWKNYSKYGWIKTSN
;
A
#
# COMPACT_ATOMS: atom_id res chain seq x y z
N TYR A 1 17.45 0.90 -17.01
CA TYR A 1 18.26 0.69 -15.81
C TYR A 1 17.38 0.60 -14.58
N GLU A 2 17.45 -0.49 -13.87
CA GLU A 2 17.03 -0.55 -12.50
C GLU A 2 18.28 -0.43 -11.63
N ILE A 3 18.45 0.73 -10.99
CA ILE A 3 19.66 1.00 -10.22
C ILE A 3 19.59 0.28 -8.87
N LEU A 4 18.53 0.49 -8.12
CA LEU A 4 18.30 -0.16 -6.85
C LEU A 4 16.86 0.07 -6.40
N LYS A 5 16.21 -1.00 -5.88
CA LYS A 5 14.95 -0.88 -5.12
C LYS A 5 15.13 -1.47 -3.74
N ARG A 6 14.73 -0.68 -2.73
CA ARG A 6 14.78 -1.10 -1.33
C ARG A 6 13.41 -1.56 -0.88
N PHE A 7 13.37 -2.76 -0.29
CA PHE A 7 12.20 -3.31 0.38
C PHE A 7 12.52 -3.58 1.85
N ASP A 8 11.68 -3.13 2.75
CA ASP A 8 11.78 -3.43 4.17
C ASP A 8 11.04 -4.73 4.47
N VAL A 9 11.69 -5.66 5.16
CA VAL A 9 11.11 -6.95 5.52
C VAL A 9 9.87 -6.79 6.41
N LYS A 10 9.87 -5.78 7.28
CA LYS A 10 8.74 -5.48 8.17
C LYS A 10 7.53 -4.97 7.40
N ASP A 11 7.74 -4.22 6.31
CA ASP A 11 6.68 -3.81 5.40
C ASP A 11 6.01 -5.05 4.78
N GLY A 12 6.80 -6.00 4.31
CA GLY A 12 6.30 -7.23 3.72
C GLY A 12 5.46 -8.08 4.69
N LEU A 13 5.95 -8.27 5.92
CA LEU A 13 5.19 -8.99 6.95
C LEU A 13 3.84 -8.33 7.20
N SER A 14 3.81 -6.99 7.28
CA SER A 14 2.57 -6.25 7.55
C SER A 14 1.55 -6.36 6.44
N ILE A 15 1.99 -6.46 5.19
CA ILE A 15 1.10 -6.72 4.05
C ILE A 15 0.42 -8.08 4.20
N ASN A 16 1.14 -9.11 4.63
CA ASN A 16 0.54 -10.41 4.94
C ASN A 16 -0.53 -10.30 6.03
N LEU A 17 -0.27 -9.54 7.09
CA LEU A 17 -1.26 -9.33 8.16
C LEU A 17 -2.53 -8.62 7.67
N LEU A 18 -2.38 -7.62 6.80
CA LEU A 18 -3.53 -6.94 6.18
C LEU A 18 -4.37 -7.91 5.36
N GLN A 19 -3.74 -8.72 4.54
CA GLN A 19 -4.43 -9.70 3.69
C GLN A 19 -5.15 -10.76 4.53
N GLU A 20 -4.52 -11.25 5.59
CA GLU A 20 -5.14 -12.18 6.53
C GLU A 20 -6.34 -11.57 7.25
N ALA A 21 -6.30 -10.27 7.52
CA ALA A 21 -7.42 -9.51 8.08
C ALA A 21 -8.57 -9.25 7.07
N GLY A 22 -8.48 -9.77 5.86
CA GLY A 22 -9.48 -9.60 4.81
C GLY A 22 -9.38 -8.30 4.04
N ILE A 23 -8.29 -7.56 4.17
CA ILE A 23 -8.07 -6.32 3.44
C ILE A 23 -7.39 -6.65 2.11
N LYS A 24 -8.01 -6.21 1.01
CA LYS A 24 -7.40 -6.32 -0.31
C LYS A 24 -6.25 -5.34 -0.42
N VAL A 25 -5.07 -5.87 -0.72
CA VAL A 25 -3.89 -5.06 -1.02
C VAL A 25 -3.71 -5.00 -2.53
N VAL A 26 -3.57 -3.79 -3.05
CA VAL A 26 -3.44 -3.53 -4.50
C VAL A 26 -2.15 -2.75 -4.73
N LEU A 27 -1.34 -3.21 -5.68
CA LEU A 27 -0.12 -2.55 -6.12
C LEU A 27 -0.36 -1.86 -7.46
N ILE A 28 -0.13 -0.55 -7.52
CA ILE A 28 -0.23 0.24 -8.75
C ILE A 28 1.11 0.96 -8.96
N SER A 29 1.80 0.63 -10.04
CA SER A 29 3.12 1.17 -10.35
C SER A 29 3.19 1.69 -11.78
N GLY A 30 3.76 2.89 -11.97
CA GLY A 30 4.06 3.42 -13.30
C GLY A 30 5.26 2.75 -13.96
N GLY A 31 6.12 2.13 -13.19
CA GLY A 31 7.29 1.42 -13.67
C GLY A 31 7.04 -0.06 -13.92
N GLU A 32 8.03 -0.68 -14.55
CA GLU A 32 8.19 -2.12 -14.62
C GLU A 32 9.48 -2.49 -13.92
N SER A 33 9.41 -3.48 -13.03
CA SER A 33 10.57 -3.90 -12.27
C SER A 33 10.43 -5.37 -11.92
N THR A 34 11.39 -6.16 -12.38
CA THR A 34 11.47 -7.59 -12.06
C THR A 34 11.56 -7.82 -10.54
N SER A 35 12.28 -6.97 -9.83
CA SER A 35 12.40 -7.07 -8.37
C SER A 35 11.07 -6.74 -7.66
N ALA A 36 10.34 -5.74 -8.12
CA ALA A 36 9.03 -5.41 -7.55
C ALA A 36 8.00 -6.51 -7.83
N GLU A 37 8.00 -7.08 -9.01
CA GLU A 37 7.12 -8.20 -9.38
C GLU A 37 7.45 -9.45 -8.55
N SER A 38 8.73 -9.79 -8.43
CA SER A 38 9.18 -10.90 -7.57
C SER A 38 8.76 -10.69 -6.11
N ARG A 39 8.93 -9.47 -5.60
CA ARG A 39 8.51 -9.15 -4.23
C ARG A 39 7.00 -9.26 -4.04
N ALA A 40 6.21 -8.78 -4.99
CA ALA A 40 4.76 -8.90 -4.96
C ALA A 40 4.32 -10.37 -4.96
N ASN A 41 4.99 -11.22 -5.74
CA ASN A 41 4.76 -12.66 -5.74
C ASN A 41 5.06 -13.29 -4.36
N GLN A 42 6.21 -12.97 -3.77
CA GLN A 42 6.58 -13.47 -2.44
C GLN A 42 5.57 -13.09 -1.36
N LEU A 43 4.98 -11.89 -1.46
CA LEU A 43 3.99 -11.39 -0.52
C LEU A 43 2.57 -11.85 -0.82
N GLY A 44 2.35 -12.56 -1.92
CA GLY A 44 1.02 -13.03 -2.32
C GLY A 44 0.06 -11.89 -2.67
N ILE A 45 0.57 -10.76 -3.14
CA ILE A 45 -0.27 -9.65 -3.60
C ILE A 45 -0.94 -10.07 -4.91
N GLN A 46 -2.23 -10.29 -4.87
CA GLN A 46 -3.00 -10.79 -6.00
C GLN A 46 -3.25 -9.72 -7.07
N TYR A 47 -3.52 -8.48 -6.65
CA TYR A 47 -3.87 -7.38 -7.55
C TYR A 47 -2.66 -6.49 -7.78
N ARG A 48 -2.07 -6.60 -8.98
CA ARG A 48 -0.82 -5.93 -9.35
C ARG A 48 -0.93 -5.33 -10.73
N PHE A 49 -0.70 -4.02 -10.81
CA PHE A 49 -0.74 -3.26 -12.05
C PHE A 49 0.58 -2.54 -12.26
N PHE A 50 1.34 -3.00 -13.23
CA PHE A 50 2.61 -2.40 -13.63
C PHE A 50 2.48 -1.62 -14.94
N LYS A 51 3.42 -0.75 -15.25
CA LYS A 51 3.42 0.11 -16.45
C LYS A 51 2.17 0.99 -16.55
N VAL A 52 1.60 1.35 -15.42
CA VAL A 52 0.38 2.15 -15.38
C VAL A 52 0.68 3.60 -15.75
N LYS A 53 0.14 4.06 -16.87
CA LYS A 53 0.30 5.45 -17.34
C LYS A 53 -0.71 6.40 -16.69
N ASN A 54 -1.87 5.90 -16.34
CA ASN A 54 -2.96 6.68 -15.74
C ASN A 54 -3.49 5.95 -14.51
N LYS A 55 -2.94 6.30 -13.34
CA LYS A 55 -3.33 5.69 -12.06
C LYS A 55 -4.79 5.95 -11.69
N TYR A 56 -5.35 7.09 -12.07
CA TYR A 56 -6.76 7.40 -11.87
C TYR A 56 -7.65 6.38 -12.59
N GLN A 57 -7.41 6.18 -13.88
CA GLN A 57 -8.23 5.27 -14.66
C GLN A 57 -8.10 3.81 -14.21
N GLU A 58 -6.88 3.40 -13.89
CA GLU A 58 -6.60 2.05 -13.39
C GLU A 58 -7.35 1.77 -12.08
N LEU A 59 -7.24 2.68 -11.10
CA LEU A 59 -7.91 2.53 -9.82
C LEU A 59 -9.44 2.58 -9.96
N LYS A 60 -9.95 3.51 -10.78
CA LYS A 60 -11.38 3.64 -11.05
C LYS A 60 -11.96 2.37 -11.66
N ASN A 61 -11.27 1.78 -12.63
CA ASN A 61 -11.69 0.52 -13.25
C ASN A 61 -11.70 -0.62 -12.24
N PHE A 62 -10.67 -0.73 -11.41
CA PHE A 62 -10.58 -1.73 -10.35
C PHE A 62 -11.72 -1.59 -9.33
N GLN A 63 -11.98 -0.37 -8.87
CA GLN A 63 -13.08 -0.11 -7.94
C GLN A 63 -14.43 -0.51 -8.53
N LYS A 64 -14.68 -0.21 -9.80
CA LYS A 64 -15.91 -0.57 -10.50
C LYS A 64 -16.03 -2.08 -10.65
N GLU A 65 -14.99 -2.75 -11.10
CA GLU A 65 -14.96 -4.19 -11.31
C GLU A 65 -15.20 -4.98 -10.01
N LYS A 66 -14.62 -4.52 -8.91
CA LYS A 66 -14.71 -5.19 -7.60
C LYS A 66 -15.82 -4.64 -6.70
N ASN A 67 -16.62 -3.68 -7.17
CA ASN A 67 -17.67 -3.01 -6.38
C ASN A 67 -17.13 -2.42 -5.07
N ILE A 68 -16.00 -1.75 -5.12
CA ILE A 68 -15.37 -1.14 -3.95
C ILE A 68 -15.70 0.35 -3.91
N PRO A 69 -16.49 0.81 -2.91
CA PRO A 69 -16.80 2.22 -2.80
C PRO A 69 -15.60 3.03 -2.33
N LEU A 70 -15.54 4.30 -2.73
CA LEU A 70 -14.51 5.26 -2.31
C LEU A 70 -14.30 5.25 -0.79
N SER A 71 -15.40 5.18 -0.02
CA SER A 71 -15.35 5.19 1.45
C SER A 71 -14.56 4.04 2.08
N LYS A 72 -14.27 2.99 1.32
CA LYS A 72 -13.51 1.81 1.77
C LYS A 72 -12.11 1.72 1.17
N CYS A 73 -11.64 2.77 0.49
CA CYS A 73 -10.35 2.80 -0.14
C CYS A 73 -9.40 3.74 0.61
N ALA A 74 -8.22 3.24 0.93
CA ALA A 74 -7.07 4.02 1.36
C ALA A 74 -5.94 3.85 0.34
N TYR A 75 -5.17 4.89 0.13
CA TYR A 75 -4.06 4.92 -0.81
C TYR A 75 -2.80 5.46 -0.14
N VAL A 76 -1.66 4.90 -0.46
CA VAL A 76 -0.36 5.46 -0.09
C VAL A 76 0.45 5.69 -1.36
N GLY A 77 0.96 6.89 -1.53
CA GLY A 77 1.77 7.31 -2.66
C GLY A 77 2.89 8.24 -2.24
N ASP A 78 3.84 8.46 -3.13
CA ASP A 78 5.04 9.25 -2.82
C ASP A 78 5.35 10.36 -3.83
N ASP A 79 4.70 10.38 -4.98
CA ASP A 79 5.05 11.31 -6.06
C ASP A 79 3.81 11.98 -6.68
N ILE A 80 4.07 12.95 -7.56
CA ILE A 80 3.03 13.77 -8.23
C ILE A 80 2.03 12.95 -9.03
N ASN A 81 2.43 11.82 -9.61
CA ASN A 81 1.55 10.94 -10.35
C ASN A 81 0.53 10.19 -9.46
N ASP A 82 0.68 10.29 -8.14
CA ASP A 82 -0.29 9.78 -7.17
C ASP A 82 -1.38 10.80 -6.80
N ILE A 83 -1.21 12.07 -7.13
CA ILE A 83 -2.21 13.12 -6.85
C ILE A 83 -3.54 12.81 -7.53
N VAL A 84 -3.49 12.25 -8.73
CA VAL A 84 -4.67 11.96 -9.54
C VAL A 84 -5.66 10.99 -8.89
N VAL A 85 -5.22 10.16 -7.94
CA VAL A 85 -6.10 9.21 -7.26
C VAL A 85 -6.87 9.81 -6.09
N ARG A 86 -6.53 11.04 -5.67
CA ARG A 86 -7.17 11.70 -4.52
C ARG A 86 -8.71 11.63 -4.54
N PRO A 87 -9.39 11.89 -5.67
CA PRO A 87 -10.86 11.84 -5.72
C PRO A 87 -11.46 10.43 -5.55
N LEU A 88 -10.65 9.38 -5.67
CA LEU A 88 -11.09 7.99 -5.66
C LEU A 88 -10.91 7.29 -4.32
N VAL A 89 -10.35 7.97 -3.32
CA VAL A 89 -10.03 7.36 -2.03
C VAL A 89 -10.52 8.21 -0.86
N SER A 90 -10.91 7.57 0.21
CA SER A 90 -11.33 8.26 1.43
C SER A 90 -10.13 8.77 2.23
N LEU A 91 -9.02 8.05 2.19
CA LEU A 91 -7.79 8.39 2.90
C LEU A 91 -6.59 8.27 1.96
N LEU A 92 -5.79 9.34 1.94
CA LEU A 92 -4.51 9.40 1.21
C LEU A 92 -3.38 9.60 2.21
N PHE A 93 -2.46 8.66 2.24
CA PHE A 93 -1.26 8.67 3.07
C PHE A 93 -0.02 8.91 2.24
N THR A 94 1.00 9.50 2.86
CA THR A 94 2.31 9.67 2.24
C THR A 94 3.41 9.19 3.19
N PRO A 95 4.49 8.57 2.68
CA PRO A 95 5.69 8.35 3.49
C PRO A 95 6.38 9.67 3.81
N SER A 96 7.31 9.66 4.76
CA SER A 96 7.99 10.88 5.20
C SER A 96 8.81 11.57 4.11
N ASN A 97 9.25 10.84 3.11
CA ASN A 97 10.05 11.32 1.98
C ASN A 97 9.23 11.58 0.70
N ALA A 98 7.91 11.65 0.79
CA ALA A 98 7.07 11.99 -0.34
C ALA A 98 7.29 13.44 -0.80
N VAL A 99 6.98 13.71 -2.07
CA VAL A 99 7.07 15.05 -2.63
C VAL A 99 6.05 16.00 -1.97
N LYS A 100 6.44 17.25 -1.79
CA LYS A 100 5.64 18.26 -1.09
C LYS A 100 4.23 18.43 -1.66
N SER A 101 4.10 18.41 -2.98
CA SER A 101 2.82 18.57 -3.67
C SER A 101 1.80 17.49 -3.28
N LEU A 102 2.26 16.25 -3.11
CA LEU A 102 1.41 15.15 -2.69
C LEU A 102 1.09 15.26 -1.19
N VAL A 103 2.06 15.60 -0.36
CA VAL A 103 1.85 15.81 1.08
C VAL A 103 0.75 16.85 1.33
N THR A 104 0.73 17.92 0.55
CA THR A 104 -0.26 19.00 0.68
C THR A 104 -1.71 18.52 0.52
N VAL A 105 -1.96 17.53 -0.32
CA VAL A 105 -3.31 16.98 -0.57
C VAL A 105 -3.59 15.69 0.21
N SER A 106 -2.62 15.20 0.97
CA SER A 106 -2.78 13.98 1.77
C SER A 106 -3.48 14.25 3.10
N ASP A 107 -4.07 13.19 3.64
CA ASP A 107 -4.71 13.24 4.98
C ASP A 107 -3.69 13.07 6.09
N LEU A 108 -2.65 12.27 5.86
CA LEU A 108 -1.61 12.01 6.85
C LEU A 108 -0.28 11.70 6.20
N ARG A 109 0.78 12.36 6.67
CA ARG A 109 2.16 12.02 6.37
C ARG A 109 2.68 11.07 7.46
N LEU A 110 3.14 9.89 7.03
CA LEU A 110 3.73 8.89 7.92
C LEU A 110 5.09 9.36 8.45
N LYS A 111 5.52 8.81 9.56
CA LYS A 111 6.82 9.14 10.17
C LYS A 111 7.98 8.48 9.43
N ASN A 112 7.75 7.27 8.89
CA ASN A 112 8.76 6.49 8.21
C ASN A 112 8.79 6.77 6.70
N ALA A 113 9.99 6.67 6.13
CA ALA A 113 10.19 6.82 4.69
C ALA A 113 9.79 5.55 3.91
N GLY A 114 9.51 5.72 2.62
CA GLY A 114 9.32 4.60 1.70
C GLY A 114 10.55 3.69 1.67
N GLY A 115 10.36 2.38 1.73
CA GLY A 115 11.44 1.39 1.85
C GLY A 115 12.07 1.31 3.24
N TYR A 116 11.58 2.07 4.21
CA TYR A 116 12.10 2.15 5.58
C TYR A 116 10.99 2.03 6.63
N GLY A 117 9.97 1.24 6.36
CA GLY A 117 8.92 0.94 7.30
C GLY A 117 7.65 1.80 7.19
N ALA A 118 7.47 2.56 6.12
CA ALA A 118 6.25 3.35 5.92
C ALA A 118 5.00 2.47 5.83
N ILE A 119 5.05 1.39 5.05
CA ILE A 119 3.93 0.46 4.91
C ILE A 119 3.66 -0.27 6.23
N ARG A 120 4.69 -0.64 6.98
CA ARG A 120 4.53 -1.22 8.32
C ARG A 120 3.80 -0.27 9.25
N GLU A 121 4.18 0.99 9.29
CA GLU A 121 3.53 2.01 10.11
C GLU A 121 2.04 2.15 9.73
N LEU A 122 1.73 2.26 8.44
CA LEU A 122 0.36 2.36 7.97
C LEU A 122 -0.45 1.10 8.31
N SER A 123 0.12 -0.07 8.08
CA SER A 123 -0.53 -1.36 8.37
C SER A 123 -0.88 -1.50 9.84
N GLU A 124 0.04 -1.14 10.73
CA GLU A 124 -0.22 -1.14 12.17
C GLU A 124 -1.37 -0.20 12.55
N ARG A 125 -1.39 1.01 11.99
CA ARG A 125 -2.49 1.97 12.22
C ARG A 125 -3.84 1.39 11.79
N ILE A 126 -3.91 0.75 10.64
CA ILE A 126 -5.12 0.10 10.13
C ILE A 126 -5.56 -1.03 11.06
N LEU A 127 -4.63 -1.90 11.44
CA LEU A 127 -4.92 -3.05 12.32
C LEU A 127 -5.32 -2.61 13.73
N ILE A 128 -4.71 -1.55 14.24
CA ILE A 128 -5.11 -0.92 15.51
C ILE A 128 -6.55 -0.43 15.42
N SER A 129 -6.90 0.31 14.38
CA SER A 129 -8.26 0.83 14.20
C SER A 129 -9.33 -0.26 14.07
N LYS A 130 -8.94 -1.43 13.62
CA LYS A 130 -9.81 -2.62 13.53
C LYS A 130 -9.81 -3.49 14.79
N GLY A 131 -9.04 -3.13 15.81
CA GLY A 131 -8.91 -3.90 17.05
C GLY A 131 -8.13 -5.20 16.92
N LEU A 132 -7.38 -5.39 15.82
CA LEU A 132 -6.66 -6.64 15.54
C LEU A 132 -5.20 -6.62 15.99
N TRP A 133 -4.58 -5.45 16.08
CA TRP A 133 -3.16 -5.32 16.38
C TRP A 133 -2.76 -5.86 17.75
N LYS A 134 -3.63 -5.73 18.75
CA LYS A 134 -3.36 -6.20 20.12
C LYS A 134 -3.02 -7.67 20.18
N ASN A 135 -3.70 -8.51 19.41
CA ASN A 135 -3.41 -9.94 19.37
C ASN A 135 -2.05 -10.22 18.74
N TYR A 136 -1.75 -9.59 17.61
CA TYR A 136 -0.46 -9.75 16.94
C TYR A 136 0.70 -9.27 17.81
N SER A 137 0.56 -8.12 18.46
CA SER A 137 1.61 -7.57 19.31
C SER A 137 1.86 -8.38 20.59
N LYS A 138 0.84 -9.09 21.09
CA LYS A 138 0.93 -9.89 22.31
C LYS A 138 1.37 -11.33 22.05
N TYR A 139 0.82 -11.95 21.03
CA TYR A 139 1.01 -13.39 20.76
C TYR A 139 1.86 -13.70 19.53
N GLY A 140 2.24 -12.67 18.78
CA GLY A 140 2.94 -12.83 17.52
C GLY A 140 2.01 -13.27 16.37
N TRP A 141 2.62 -13.66 15.28
CA TRP A 141 1.93 -14.12 14.08
C TRP A 141 2.63 -15.34 13.50
N ILE A 142 1.86 -16.32 13.13
CA ILE A 142 2.31 -17.54 12.45
C ILE A 142 1.56 -17.63 11.13
N LYS A 143 2.30 -17.77 10.03
CA LYS A 143 1.70 -18.00 8.72
C LYS A 143 1.05 -19.39 8.69
N THR A 144 -0.27 -19.42 8.54
CA THR A 144 -1.06 -20.66 8.57
C THR A 144 -1.45 -21.19 7.20
N SER A 145 -1.31 -20.37 6.15
CA SER A 145 -1.59 -20.77 4.77
C SER A 145 -0.32 -21.23 4.06
N ASN A 146 -0.43 -22.35 3.37
CA ASN A 146 0.62 -22.86 2.50
C ASN A 146 0.78 -22.02 1.23
#